data_e20990995347fe3217af61127892da1a
#
_entry.id   e20990995347fe3217af61127892da1a
#
_cell.length_a   1.000
_cell.length_b   1.000
_cell.length_c   1.000
_cell.angle_alpha   90.00
_cell.angle_beta   90.00
_cell.angle_gamma   90.00
#
_symmetry.space_group_name_H-M   'P 1'
#
loop_
_entity.id
_entity.type
_entity.pdbx_description
1 polymer ?
#
loop_
_entity_poly.entity_id
_entity_poly.type
_entity_poly.pdbx_seq_one_letter_code
_entity_poly.pdbx_strand_id
1 'polypeptide(L)'
;MFNRILVPTDGSEAASAAAEYAIRLSTTFDSTLIALHVVDVRLIEGPVLQTIGSMWGDIPLPARQEGMTRTLRERGGAHLEEFVARAQAAGRPIETAIETGIASEVIVDRARGVDLVVMGRRGEYAEFGSHAVGATVGAVARRSLRPVLVCPRGSDELLRPVVAYDGSDHATRALEVAVEYAEKRGCRLHLVCVRDEAGEAERVLEEACEYARGHSVEPAPLPLTGESVAERILEAASDVDADLLVMGSFGKSRLKQFLLGSTTETLLESFEHPILLYR
;
A
#
# COMPACT_ATOMS: atom_id res chain seq x y z
N MET A 1 11.71 10.26 8.71
CA MET A 1 10.42 9.76 8.20
C MET A 1 10.33 8.24 8.24
N PHE A 2 10.67 7.48 7.22
CA PHE A 2 10.53 6.03 7.19
C PHE A 2 11.83 5.33 7.60
N ASN A 3 12.01 5.01 8.88
CA ASN A 3 13.21 4.29 9.36
C ASN A 3 13.12 2.79 9.13
N ARG A 4 11.91 2.23 9.21
CA ARG A 4 11.62 0.81 9.05
C ARG A 4 10.47 0.61 8.09
N ILE A 5 10.68 -0.19 7.05
CA ILE A 5 9.70 -0.47 5.98
C ILE A 5 9.37 -1.96 5.98
N LEU A 6 8.12 -2.31 6.24
CA LEU A 6 7.61 -3.68 6.13
C LEU A 6 7.18 -3.98 4.70
N VAL A 7 7.67 -5.08 4.15
CA VAL A 7 7.36 -5.52 2.79
C VAL A 7 6.85 -6.95 2.83
N PRO A 8 5.54 -7.15 2.92
CA PRO A 8 4.95 -8.47 2.77
C PRO A 8 5.14 -8.98 1.34
N THR A 9 5.60 -10.23 1.20
CA THR A 9 5.79 -10.87 -0.10
C THR A 9 5.17 -12.26 -0.14
N ASP A 10 4.50 -12.56 -1.25
CA ASP A 10 3.95 -13.87 -1.59
C ASP A 10 4.59 -14.45 -2.87
N GLY A 11 5.59 -13.75 -3.42
CA GLY A 11 6.27 -14.12 -4.66
C GLY A 11 5.54 -13.70 -5.93
N SER A 12 4.40 -13.00 -5.85
CA SER A 12 3.70 -12.46 -7.02
C SER A 12 4.51 -11.35 -7.70
N GLU A 13 4.22 -11.08 -8.97
CA GLU A 13 4.81 -9.95 -9.69
C GLU A 13 4.53 -8.61 -9.01
N ALA A 14 3.34 -8.42 -8.45
CA ALA A 14 3.01 -7.21 -7.71
C ALA A 14 3.79 -7.10 -6.40
N ALA A 15 4.04 -8.21 -5.69
CA ALA A 15 4.92 -8.22 -4.52
C ALA A 15 6.38 -7.93 -4.90
N SER A 16 6.84 -8.44 -6.05
CA SER A 16 8.16 -8.12 -6.59
C SER A 16 8.30 -6.64 -6.95
N ALA A 17 7.29 -6.04 -7.58
CA ALA A 17 7.25 -4.60 -7.83
C ALA A 17 7.25 -3.79 -6.53
N ALA A 18 6.46 -4.19 -5.52
CA ALA A 18 6.46 -3.56 -4.21
C ALA A 18 7.85 -3.59 -3.53
N ALA A 19 8.59 -4.69 -3.69
CA ALA A 19 9.96 -4.81 -3.21
C ALA A 19 10.90 -3.78 -3.88
N GLU A 20 10.76 -3.51 -5.19
CA GLU A 20 11.54 -2.46 -5.89
C GLU A 20 11.23 -1.07 -5.34
N TYR A 21 9.95 -0.73 -5.17
CA TYR A 21 9.57 0.54 -4.54
C TYR A 21 10.15 0.66 -3.12
N ALA A 22 10.10 -0.40 -2.32
CA ALA A 22 10.64 -0.40 -0.97
C ALA A 22 12.16 -0.21 -0.95
N ILE A 23 12.90 -0.84 -1.86
CA ILE A 23 14.36 -0.66 -2.00
C ILE A 23 14.68 0.80 -2.36
N ARG A 24 13.98 1.40 -3.32
CA ARG A 24 14.17 2.82 -3.71
C ARG A 24 13.87 3.76 -2.54
N LEU A 25 12.74 3.55 -1.85
CA LEU A 25 12.39 4.33 -0.66
C LEU A 25 13.44 4.15 0.44
N SER A 26 13.92 2.93 0.67
CA SER A 26 14.96 2.67 1.67
C SER A 26 16.27 3.39 1.34
N THR A 27 16.61 3.54 0.07
CA THR A 27 17.77 4.32 -0.38
C THR A 27 17.58 5.81 -0.12
N THR A 28 16.38 6.34 -0.39
CA THR A 28 16.05 7.75 -0.17
C THR A 28 16.04 8.12 1.31
N PHE A 29 15.45 7.27 2.15
CA PHE A 29 15.21 7.57 3.57
C PHE A 29 16.21 6.89 4.53
N ASP A 30 17.18 6.17 4.01
CA ASP A 30 18.14 5.36 4.78
C ASP A 30 17.45 4.35 5.72
N SER A 31 16.44 3.66 5.20
CA SER A 31 15.57 2.77 5.97
C SER A 31 16.11 1.34 6.04
N THR A 32 15.75 0.62 7.12
CA THR A 32 15.87 -0.83 7.21
C THR A 32 14.61 -1.48 6.60
N LEU A 33 14.82 -2.43 5.70
CA LEU A 33 13.75 -3.23 5.11
C LEU A 33 13.43 -4.43 6.01
N ILE A 34 12.15 -4.80 6.08
CA ILE A 34 11.68 -6.00 6.76
C ILE A 34 10.85 -6.79 5.76
N ALA A 35 11.44 -7.83 5.18
CA ALA A 35 10.75 -8.74 4.28
C ALA A 35 9.96 -9.78 5.09
N LEU A 36 8.67 -9.87 4.86
CA LEU A 36 7.77 -10.77 5.57
C LEU A 36 7.07 -11.71 4.59
N HIS A 37 7.25 -13.02 4.79
CA HIS A 37 6.38 -14.01 4.17
C HIS A 37 5.40 -14.58 5.18
N VAL A 38 4.11 -14.66 4.82
CA VAL A 38 3.09 -15.25 5.69
C VAL A 38 2.56 -16.52 5.06
N VAL A 39 2.76 -17.64 5.74
CA VAL A 39 2.10 -18.92 5.42
C VAL A 39 0.64 -18.81 5.89
N ASP A 40 -0.26 -18.57 4.95
CA ASP A 40 -1.66 -18.31 5.28
C ASP A 40 -2.36 -19.62 5.70
N VAL A 41 -2.84 -19.66 6.93
CA VAL A 41 -3.52 -20.84 7.51
C VAL A 41 -4.76 -21.25 6.73
N ARG A 42 -5.39 -20.33 6.00
CA ARG A 42 -6.56 -20.62 5.16
C ARG A 42 -6.24 -21.55 4.00
N LEU A 43 -4.97 -21.57 3.56
CA LEU A 43 -4.49 -22.52 2.55
C LEU A 43 -4.27 -23.91 3.12
N ILE A 44 -4.01 -24.01 4.44
CA ILE A 44 -3.68 -25.25 5.13
C ILE A 44 -4.93 -25.89 5.75
N GLU A 45 -5.90 -25.07 6.18
CA GLU A 45 -7.09 -25.54 6.92
C GLU A 45 -8.38 -25.36 6.10
N GLY A 46 -8.33 -24.65 4.97
CA GLY A 46 -9.50 -24.28 4.17
C GLY A 46 -10.02 -25.39 3.23
N PRO A 47 -11.11 -25.08 2.50
CA PRO A 47 -11.73 -25.98 1.52
C PRO A 47 -10.76 -26.46 0.43
N VAL A 48 -9.73 -25.67 0.15
CA VAL A 48 -8.69 -25.97 -0.85
C VAL A 48 -7.99 -27.29 -0.49
N LEU A 49 -7.62 -27.48 0.77
CA LEU A 49 -6.98 -28.73 1.22
C LEU A 49 -7.94 -29.93 1.13
N GLN A 50 -9.23 -29.73 1.36
CA GLN A 50 -10.23 -30.80 1.22
C GLN A 50 -10.40 -31.23 -0.24
N THR A 51 -10.38 -30.27 -1.17
CA THR A 51 -10.51 -30.56 -2.60
C THR A 51 -9.26 -31.27 -3.14
N ILE A 52 -8.06 -30.83 -2.77
CA ILE A 52 -6.79 -31.48 -3.11
C ILE A 52 -6.64 -32.81 -2.37
N GLY A 53 -7.20 -32.89 -1.16
CA GLY A 53 -7.14 -34.09 -0.30
C GLY A 53 -7.73 -35.33 -0.92
N SER A 54 -8.72 -35.21 -1.80
CA SER A 54 -9.27 -36.34 -2.57
C SER A 54 -8.27 -36.94 -3.55
N MET A 55 -7.25 -36.20 -3.97
CA MET A 55 -6.18 -36.64 -4.89
C MET A 55 -4.99 -37.30 -4.15
N TRP A 56 -4.90 -37.15 -2.82
CA TRP A 56 -3.74 -37.59 -2.01
C TRP A 56 -3.94 -38.95 -1.33
N GLY A 57 -5.04 -39.66 -1.60
CA GLY A 57 -5.30 -41.02 -1.11
C GLY A 57 -5.44 -41.06 0.42
N ASP A 58 -4.91 -42.13 1.06
CA ASP A 58 -5.08 -42.45 2.48
C ASP A 58 -4.11 -41.71 3.43
N ILE A 59 -3.46 -40.60 3.02
CA ILE A 59 -2.56 -39.85 3.90
C ILE A 59 -3.40 -39.14 4.99
N PRO A 60 -3.10 -39.32 6.29
CA PRO A 60 -3.81 -38.65 7.37
C PRO A 60 -3.76 -37.14 7.29
N LEU A 61 -4.87 -36.46 7.62
CA LEU A 61 -5.00 -35.01 7.54
C LEU A 61 -3.85 -34.23 8.22
N PRO A 62 -3.39 -34.57 9.43
CA PRO A 62 -2.26 -33.89 10.08
C PRO A 62 -0.96 -33.95 9.24
N ALA A 63 -0.65 -35.11 8.65
CA ALA A 63 0.55 -35.26 7.82
C ALA A 63 0.46 -34.45 6.51
N ARG A 64 -0.75 -34.31 5.95
CA ARG A 64 -0.99 -33.42 4.79
C ARG A 64 -0.78 -31.96 5.15
N GLN A 65 -1.31 -31.50 6.29
CA GLN A 65 -1.15 -30.13 6.79
C GLN A 65 0.32 -29.81 7.05
N GLU A 66 1.05 -30.72 7.69
CA GLU A 66 2.49 -30.55 7.93
C GLU A 66 3.29 -30.49 6.63
N GLY A 67 3.02 -31.38 5.69
CA GLY A 67 3.64 -31.37 4.36
C GLY A 67 3.37 -30.08 3.61
N MET A 68 2.13 -29.58 3.58
CA MET A 68 1.75 -28.33 2.95
C MET A 68 2.45 -27.15 3.62
N THR A 69 2.42 -27.08 4.95
CA THR A 69 3.08 -26.02 5.72
C THR A 69 4.58 -25.94 5.40
N ARG A 70 5.25 -27.10 5.33
CA ARG A 70 6.67 -27.16 4.96
C ARG A 70 6.90 -26.64 3.55
N THR A 71 6.14 -27.09 2.57
CA THR A 71 6.25 -26.64 1.18
C THR A 71 6.02 -25.12 1.05
N LEU A 72 4.99 -24.57 1.71
CA LEU A 72 4.71 -23.14 1.68
C LEU A 72 5.84 -22.33 2.36
N ARG A 73 6.44 -22.84 3.44
CA ARG A 73 7.59 -22.21 4.09
C ARG A 73 8.84 -22.22 3.20
N GLU A 74 9.11 -23.34 2.52
CA GLU A 74 10.24 -23.47 1.59
C GLU A 74 10.09 -22.50 0.41
N ARG A 75 8.89 -22.39 -0.19
CA ARG A 75 8.60 -21.39 -1.22
C ARG A 75 8.77 -19.96 -0.70
N GLY A 76 8.22 -19.67 0.47
CA GLY A 76 8.37 -18.36 1.12
C GLY A 76 9.84 -18.01 1.38
N GLY A 77 10.66 -19.00 1.79
CA GLY A 77 12.09 -18.84 1.94
C GLY A 77 12.77 -18.40 0.64
N ALA A 78 12.47 -19.06 -0.48
CA ALA A 78 13.01 -18.72 -1.78
C ALA A 78 12.65 -17.27 -2.23
N HIS A 79 11.40 -16.84 -2.01
CA HIS A 79 10.98 -15.46 -2.30
C HIS A 79 11.71 -14.42 -1.43
N LEU A 80 11.94 -14.75 -0.17
CA LEU A 80 12.71 -13.89 0.72
C LEU A 80 14.18 -13.81 0.31
N GLU A 81 14.81 -14.93 -0.09
CA GLU A 81 16.19 -14.97 -0.58
C GLU A 81 16.38 -14.09 -1.83
N GLU A 82 15.45 -14.14 -2.77
CA GLU A 82 15.45 -13.27 -3.95
C GLU A 82 15.38 -11.79 -3.55
N PHE A 83 14.48 -11.42 -2.64
CA PHE A 83 14.38 -10.04 -2.17
C PHE A 83 15.63 -9.60 -1.41
N VAL A 84 16.19 -10.47 -0.56
CA VAL A 84 17.45 -10.20 0.16
C VAL A 84 18.59 -9.90 -0.81
N ALA A 85 18.74 -10.71 -1.86
CA ALA A 85 19.79 -10.51 -2.86
C ALA A 85 19.65 -9.14 -3.56
N ARG A 86 18.42 -8.71 -3.90
CA ARG A 86 18.15 -7.42 -4.52
C ARG A 86 18.43 -6.25 -3.56
N ALA A 87 18.00 -6.35 -2.30
CA ALA A 87 18.26 -5.32 -1.29
C ALA A 87 19.75 -5.16 -0.99
N GLN A 88 20.48 -6.29 -0.87
CA GLN A 88 21.93 -6.29 -0.66
C GLN A 88 22.68 -5.71 -1.86
N ALA A 89 22.26 -6.02 -3.08
CA ALA A 89 22.86 -5.42 -4.29
C ALA A 89 22.68 -3.90 -4.32
N ALA A 90 21.60 -3.38 -3.73
CA ALA A 90 21.35 -1.95 -3.53
C ALA A 90 22.02 -1.38 -2.26
N GLY A 91 22.80 -2.18 -1.51
CA GLY A 91 23.45 -1.77 -0.27
C GLY A 91 22.49 -1.48 0.88
N ARG A 92 21.28 -2.09 0.88
CA ARG A 92 20.25 -1.80 1.90
C ARG A 92 20.19 -2.89 2.97
N PRO A 93 20.10 -2.48 4.27
CA PRO A 93 19.91 -3.43 5.36
C PRO A 93 18.51 -4.06 5.25
N ILE A 94 18.45 -5.39 5.43
CA ILE A 94 17.21 -6.15 5.34
C ILE A 94 17.12 -7.23 6.42
N GLU A 95 16.01 -7.27 7.12
CA GLU A 95 15.61 -8.34 8.03
C GLU A 95 14.58 -9.23 7.33
N THR A 96 14.53 -10.52 7.65
CA THR A 96 13.53 -11.44 7.08
C THR A 96 12.73 -12.14 8.16
N ALA A 97 11.46 -12.42 7.88
CA ALA A 97 10.61 -13.21 8.75
C ALA A 97 9.66 -14.10 7.94
N ILE A 98 9.44 -15.33 8.43
CA ILE A 98 8.37 -16.23 7.95
C ILE A 98 7.45 -16.49 9.13
N GLU A 99 6.19 -16.08 8.99
CA GLU A 99 5.17 -16.29 10.00
C GLU A 99 4.03 -17.16 9.47
N THR A 100 3.24 -17.71 10.38
CA THR A 100 2.06 -18.51 10.03
C THR A 100 0.84 -17.87 10.67
N GLY A 101 -0.22 -17.65 9.90
CA GLY A 101 -1.44 -17.01 10.39
C GLY A 101 -2.32 -16.52 9.25
N ILE A 102 -3.32 -15.71 9.55
CA ILE A 102 -4.11 -15.00 8.56
C ILE A 102 -3.25 -13.83 8.04
N ALA A 103 -2.89 -13.82 6.76
CA ALA A 103 -1.91 -12.88 6.20
C ALA A 103 -2.21 -11.41 6.56
N SER A 104 -3.47 -10.96 6.42
CA SER A 104 -3.83 -9.58 6.76
C SER A 104 -3.69 -9.25 8.25
N GLU A 105 -3.87 -10.20 9.15
CA GLU A 105 -3.73 -10.00 10.60
C GLU A 105 -2.26 -9.91 11.00
N VAL A 106 -1.46 -10.86 10.53
CA VAL A 106 -0.02 -10.87 10.76
C VAL A 106 0.63 -9.57 10.24
N ILE A 107 0.28 -9.13 9.03
CA ILE A 107 0.81 -7.89 8.45
C ILE A 107 0.42 -6.67 9.31
N VAL A 108 -0.85 -6.57 9.73
CA VAL A 108 -1.33 -5.45 10.58
C VAL A 108 -0.63 -5.44 11.94
N ASP A 109 -0.39 -6.60 12.55
CA ASP A 109 0.31 -6.67 13.82
C ASP A 109 1.80 -6.27 13.67
N ARG A 110 2.45 -6.74 12.62
CA ARG A 110 3.84 -6.34 12.30
C ARG A 110 3.96 -4.86 11.93
N ALA A 111 2.94 -4.29 11.31
CA ALA A 111 2.89 -2.88 10.95
C ALA A 111 3.04 -1.94 12.17
N ARG A 112 2.68 -2.38 13.38
CA ARG A 112 2.83 -1.58 14.60
C ARG A 112 4.29 -1.22 14.93
N GLY A 113 5.23 -2.06 14.50
CA GLY A 113 6.68 -1.90 14.76
C GLY A 113 7.46 -1.22 13.63
N VAL A 114 6.78 -0.66 12.62
CA VAL A 114 7.40 -0.04 11.45
C VAL A 114 6.80 1.33 11.16
N ASP A 115 7.32 2.05 10.18
CA ASP A 115 6.83 3.38 9.81
C ASP A 115 6.02 3.36 8.51
N LEU A 116 6.24 2.36 7.64
CA LEU A 116 5.57 2.20 6.35
C LEU A 116 5.37 0.71 6.05
N VAL A 117 4.24 0.38 5.48
CA VAL A 117 4.00 -0.92 4.82
C VAL A 117 3.99 -0.70 3.31
N VAL A 118 4.77 -1.48 2.57
CA VAL A 118 4.80 -1.45 1.10
C VAL A 118 4.36 -2.81 0.59
N MET A 119 3.27 -2.86 -0.17
CA MET A 119 2.72 -4.13 -0.64
C MET A 119 2.13 -4.03 -2.04
N GLY A 120 2.15 -5.16 -2.76
CA GLY A 120 1.57 -5.24 -4.09
C GLY A 120 0.05 -5.10 -4.06
N ARG A 121 -0.55 -4.50 -5.09
CA ARG A 121 -2.00 -4.31 -5.21
C ARG A 121 -2.77 -5.64 -5.25
N ARG A 122 -2.16 -6.70 -5.79
CA ARG A 122 -2.73 -8.05 -5.91
C ARG A 122 -1.71 -9.10 -5.48
N GLY A 123 -2.16 -10.16 -4.82
CA GLY A 123 -1.32 -11.31 -4.46
C GLY A 123 -1.41 -12.44 -5.48
N GLU A 124 -0.66 -13.52 -5.23
CA GLU A 124 -0.55 -14.72 -6.08
C GLU A 124 -1.93 -15.33 -6.43
N TYR A 125 -2.87 -15.29 -5.50
CA TYR A 125 -4.21 -15.90 -5.68
C TYR A 125 -5.29 -14.93 -6.18
N ALA A 126 -4.91 -13.73 -6.61
CA ALA A 126 -5.87 -12.71 -7.05
C ALA A 126 -6.60 -13.09 -8.37
N GLU A 127 -6.05 -14.02 -9.16
CA GLU A 127 -6.69 -14.51 -10.38
C GLU A 127 -8.00 -15.29 -10.12
N PHE A 128 -8.18 -15.78 -8.90
CA PHE A 128 -9.40 -16.48 -8.48
C PHE A 128 -10.49 -15.57 -7.89
N GLY A 129 -10.27 -14.26 -7.84
CA GLY A 129 -11.19 -13.27 -7.29
C GLY A 129 -11.60 -12.20 -8.31
N SER A 130 -12.86 -11.76 -8.24
CA SER A 130 -13.44 -10.75 -9.14
C SER A 130 -13.05 -9.30 -8.80
N HIS A 131 -12.25 -9.07 -7.76
CA HIS A 131 -11.91 -7.71 -7.29
C HIS A 131 -10.56 -7.24 -7.83
N ALA A 132 -10.50 -5.99 -8.29
CA ALA A 132 -9.29 -5.34 -8.78
C ALA A 132 -8.20 -5.18 -7.69
N VAL A 133 -8.61 -5.12 -6.42
CA VAL A 133 -7.74 -5.04 -5.25
C VAL A 133 -7.78 -6.34 -4.47
N GLY A 134 -6.61 -6.87 -4.10
CA GLY A 134 -6.51 -8.10 -3.31
C GLY A 134 -7.15 -7.96 -1.93
N ALA A 135 -7.85 -9.01 -1.47
CA ALA A 135 -8.53 -9.01 -0.16
C ALA A 135 -7.59 -8.68 1.01
N THR A 136 -6.33 -9.13 0.95
CA THR A 136 -5.31 -8.84 1.96
C THR A 136 -4.96 -7.35 1.99
N VAL A 137 -4.74 -6.72 0.83
CA VAL A 137 -4.45 -5.28 0.71
C VAL A 137 -5.60 -4.45 1.28
N GLY A 138 -6.84 -4.74 0.86
CA GLY A 138 -8.02 -4.05 1.38
C GLY A 138 -8.17 -4.21 2.90
N ALA A 139 -7.86 -5.37 3.46
CA ALA A 139 -7.92 -5.60 4.92
C ALA A 139 -6.79 -4.85 5.66
N VAL A 140 -5.56 -4.83 5.12
CA VAL A 140 -4.42 -4.10 5.71
C VAL A 140 -4.67 -2.59 5.65
N ALA A 141 -5.08 -2.05 4.50
CA ALA A 141 -5.37 -0.62 4.33
C ALA A 141 -6.47 -0.12 5.30
N ARG A 142 -7.46 -0.97 5.61
CA ARG A 142 -8.51 -0.65 6.59
C ARG A 142 -8.06 -0.70 8.04
N ARG A 143 -7.07 -1.53 8.39
CA ARG A 143 -6.73 -1.85 9.79
C ARG A 143 -5.37 -1.33 10.23
N SER A 144 -4.48 -1.03 9.30
CA SER A 144 -3.15 -0.52 9.60
C SER A 144 -3.23 0.89 10.22
N LEU A 145 -2.48 1.09 11.29
CA LEU A 145 -2.27 2.42 11.89
C LEU A 145 -1.06 3.14 11.26
N ARG A 146 -0.39 2.48 10.33
CA ARG A 146 0.75 3.03 9.59
C ARG A 146 0.34 3.25 8.14
N PRO A 147 0.95 4.21 7.45
CA PRO A 147 0.71 4.39 6.03
C PRO A 147 1.00 3.10 5.26
N VAL A 148 0.20 2.85 4.24
CA VAL A 148 0.33 1.67 3.36
C VAL A 148 0.51 2.16 1.93
N LEU A 149 1.67 1.89 1.35
CA LEU A 149 1.92 2.10 -0.07
C LEU A 149 1.47 0.87 -0.84
N VAL A 150 0.44 1.03 -1.65
CA VAL A 150 -0.11 -0.03 -2.51
C VAL A 150 0.47 0.15 -3.91
N CYS A 151 1.29 -0.81 -4.33
CA CYS A 151 2.03 -0.75 -5.57
C CYS A 151 1.35 -1.57 -6.67
N PRO A 152 1.13 -1.02 -7.87
CA PRO A 152 0.79 -1.77 -9.06
C PRO A 152 2.01 -2.55 -9.56
N ARG A 153 1.88 -3.22 -10.71
CA ARG A 153 3.03 -3.72 -11.46
C ARG A 153 3.80 -2.55 -12.07
N GLY A 154 5.10 -2.66 -12.18
CA GLY A 154 5.95 -1.61 -12.74
C GLY A 154 6.83 -0.93 -11.71
N SER A 155 7.49 0.14 -12.10
CA SER A 155 8.37 0.90 -11.22
C SER A 155 8.40 2.38 -11.64
N ASP A 156 7.86 3.25 -10.79
CA ASP A 156 7.83 4.70 -10.97
C ASP A 156 8.91 5.39 -10.13
N GLU A 157 9.31 6.58 -10.55
CA GLU A 157 10.29 7.39 -9.82
C GLU A 157 9.71 8.09 -8.59
N LEU A 158 8.39 8.20 -8.50
CA LEU A 158 7.65 8.86 -7.43
C LEU A 158 8.06 10.33 -7.23
N LEU A 159 8.22 11.07 -8.34
CA LEU A 159 8.66 12.47 -8.34
C LEU A 159 7.53 13.48 -8.56
N ARG A 160 6.35 13.01 -8.94
CA ARG A 160 5.16 13.85 -9.19
C ARG A 160 4.01 13.42 -8.28
N PRO A 161 4.15 13.63 -6.94
CA PRO A 161 3.10 13.27 -5.99
C PRO A 161 1.89 14.20 -6.11
N VAL A 162 0.70 13.59 -6.08
CA VAL A 162 -0.58 14.26 -5.91
C VAL A 162 -1.17 13.86 -4.57
N VAL A 163 -1.62 14.84 -3.78
CA VAL A 163 -2.33 14.60 -2.52
C VAL A 163 -3.82 14.91 -2.71
N ALA A 164 -4.68 13.92 -2.53
CA ALA A 164 -6.11 14.15 -2.43
C ALA A 164 -6.45 14.58 -1.00
N TYR A 165 -6.82 15.86 -0.86
CA TYR A 165 -7.01 16.52 0.43
C TYR A 165 -8.44 17.03 0.59
N ASP A 166 -9.15 16.53 1.61
CA ASP A 166 -10.52 16.93 1.91
C ASP A 166 -10.67 17.69 3.24
N GLY A 167 -9.55 18.00 3.92
CA GLY A 167 -9.54 18.63 5.21
C GLY A 167 -9.95 17.71 6.38
N SER A 168 -10.02 16.39 6.17
CA SER A 168 -10.24 15.42 7.25
C SER A 168 -8.95 15.13 8.01
N ASP A 169 -9.06 14.58 9.24
CA ASP A 169 -7.91 14.19 10.05
C ASP A 169 -6.99 13.18 9.31
N HIS A 170 -7.58 12.26 8.54
CA HIS A 170 -6.81 11.29 7.76
C HIS A 170 -6.11 11.94 6.57
N ALA A 171 -6.76 12.88 5.89
CA ALA A 171 -6.14 13.63 4.80
C ALA A 171 -5.02 14.55 5.32
N THR A 172 -5.19 15.14 6.50
CA THR A 172 -4.15 15.98 7.16
C THR A 172 -2.90 15.15 7.46
N ARG A 173 -3.07 13.95 8.02
CA ARG A 173 -1.93 13.04 8.26
C ARG A 173 -1.28 12.56 6.96
N ALA A 174 -2.08 12.31 5.92
CA ALA A 174 -1.55 11.96 4.61
C ALA A 174 -0.75 13.12 3.99
N LEU A 175 -1.22 14.36 4.18
CA LEU A 175 -0.51 15.58 3.77
C LEU A 175 0.83 15.73 4.51
N GLU A 176 0.87 15.53 5.84
CA GLU A 176 2.10 15.57 6.63
C GLU A 176 3.17 14.62 6.06
N VAL A 177 2.77 13.37 5.77
CA VAL A 177 3.65 12.38 5.15
C VAL A 177 4.10 12.80 3.75
N ALA A 178 3.20 13.34 2.93
CA ALA A 178 3.50 13.79 1.59
C ALA A 178 4.46 14.99 1.57
N VAL A 179 4.30 15.92 2.50
CA VAL A 179 5.18 17.10 2.64
C VAL A 179 6.58 16.67 3.04
N GLU A 180 6.72 15.82 4.08
CA GLU A 180 8.03 15.30 4.49
C GLU A 180 8.71 14.48 3.36
N TYR A 181 7.91 13.74 2.59
CA TYR A 181 8.38 13.04 1.39
C TYR A 181 8.88 14.02 0.33
N ALA A 182 8.08 15.02 -0.02
CA ALA A 182 8.40 16.01 -1.06
C ALA A 182 9.62 16.84 -0.68
N GLU A 183 9.76 17.26 0.58
CA GLU A 183 10.94 17.94 1.10
C GLU A 183 12.20 17.09 0.90
N LYS A 184 12.16 15.81 1.29
CA LYS A 184 13.29 14.90 1.17
C LYS A 184 13.67 14.60 -0.28
N ARG A 185 12.67 14.53 -1.18
CA ARG A 185 12.85 14.25 -2.61
C ARG A 185 13.16 15.50 -3.43
N GLY A 186 12.94 16.68 -2.88
CA GLY A 186 13.09 17.94 -3.61
C GLY A 186 12.07 18.07 -4.76
N CYS A 187 10.86 17.54 -4.59
CA CYS A 187 9.83 17.57 -5.63
C CYS A 187 8.66 18.49 -5.23
N ARG A 188 7.93 18.94 -6.25
CA ARG A 188 6.72 19.75 -6.09
C ARG A 188 5.57 18.87 -5.62
N LEU A 189 4.67 19.42 -4.80
CA LEU A 189 3.52 18.72 -4.27
C LEU A 189 2.23 19.27 -4.89
N HIS A 190 1.52 18.46 -5.66
CA HIS A 190 0.20 18.82 -6.20
C HIS A 190 -0.87 18.49 -5.15
N LEU A 191 -1.74 19.46 -4.85
CA LEU A 191 -2.79 19.31 -3.83
C LEU A 191 -4.15 19.41 -4.50
N VAL A 192 -4.90 18.31 -4.53
CA VAL A 192 -6.23 18.22 -5.15
C VAL A 192 -7.32 18.22 -4.09
N CYS A 193 -8.31 19.09 -4.26
CA CYS A 193 -9.54 19.07 -3.49
C CYS A 193 -10.74 19.15 -4.43
N VAL A 194 -11.69 18.25 -4.28
CA VAL A 194 -12.96 18.25 -5.05
C VAL A 194 -14.10 18.64 -4.14
N ARG A 195 -14.89 19.64 -4.54
CA ARG A 195 -16.08 20.15 -3.82
C ARG A 195 -17.18 20.45 -4.83
N ASP A 196 -18.38 20.70 -4.33
CA ASP A 196 -19.48 21.15 -5.16
C ASP A 196 -19.25 22.59 -5.68
N GLU A 197 -18.58 23.43 -4.87
CA GLU A 197 -18.25 24.81 -5.19
C GLU A 197 -16.71 25.02 -5.21
N ALA A 198 -16.20 25.69 -6.27
CA ALA A 198 -14.76 25.95 -6.40
C ALA A 198 -14.19 26.76 -5.22
N GLY A 199 -14.90 27.78 -4.74
CA GLY A 199 -14.45 28.60 -3.62
C GLY A 199 -14.37 27.83 -2.28
N GLU A 200 -15.06 26.69 -2.13
CA GLU A 200 -14.88 25.80 -0.96
C GLU A 200 -13.59 24.97 -1.13
N ALA A 201 -13.34 24.45 -2.31
CA ALA A 201 -12.12 23.71 -2.59
C ALA A 201 -10.86 24.58 -2.40
N GLU A 202 -10.89 25.83 -2.86
CA GLU A 202 -9.80 26.80 -2.69
C GLU A 202 -9.49 27.03 -1.21
N ARG A 203 -10.51 27.30 -0.37
CA ARG A 203 -10.35 27.52 1.07
C ARG A 203 -9.76 26.31 1.78
N VAL A 204 -10.18 25.09 1.42
CA VAL A 204 -9.63 23.87 2.02
C VAL A 204 -8.17 23.67 1.61
N LEU A 205 -7.79 23.99 0.38
CA LEU A 205 -6.42 23.87 -0.10
C LEU A 205 -5.49 24.97 0.46
N GLU A 206 -6.02 26.14 0.86
CA GLU A 206 -5.21 27.22 1.40
C GLU A 206 -4.43 26.79 2.65
N GLU A 207 -5.11 26.13 3.60
CA GLU A 207 -4.48 25.59 4.82
C GLU A 207 -3.39 24.55 4.49
N ALA A 208 -3.66 23.64 3.53
CA ALA A 208 -2.71 22.63 3.09
C ALA A 208 -1.49 23.28 2.40
N CYS A 209 -1.70 24.31 1.60
CA CYS A 209 -0.64 25.07 0.94
C CYS A 209 0.24 25.82 1.95
N GLU A 210 -0.36 26.44 2.97
CA GLU A 210 0.38 27.11 4.04
C GLU A 210 1.26 26.12 4.80
N TYR A 211 0.73 24.96 5.15
CA TYR A 211 1.49 23.89 5.78
C TYR A 211 2.70 23.44 4.92
N ALA A 212 2.49 23.19 3.64
CA ALA A 212 3.57 22.77 2.74
C ALA A 212 4.67 23.83 2.60
N ARG A 213 4.29 25.12 2.43
CA ARG A 213 5.25 26.24 2.37
C ARG A 213 6.06 26.38 3.67
N GLY A 214 5.43 26.14 4.83
CA GLY A 214 6.11 26.15 6.14
C GLY A 214 7.23 25.10 6.24
N HIS A 215 7.19 24.06 5.41
CA HIS A 215 8.19 22.98 5.31
C HIS A 215 9.08 23.10 4.05
N SER A 216 9.15 24.27 3.45
CA SER A 216 9.97 24.51 2.24
C SER A 216 9.57 23.66 1.02
N VAL A 217 8.34 23.17 0.97
CA VAL A 217 7.77 22.43 -0.17
C VAL A 217 6.88 23.37 -0.98
N GLU A 218 7.10 23.43 -2.30
CA GLU A 218 6.28 24.24 -3.18
C GLU A 218 4.95 23.55 -3.50
N PRO A 219 3.78 24.04 -3.03
CA PRO A 219 2.50 23.46 -3.35
C PRO A 219 1.98 23.94 -4.71
N ALA A 220 1.30 23.05 -5.42
CA ALA A 220 0.51 23.34 -6.61
C ALA A 220 -0.97 23.00 -6.33
N PRO A 221 -1.78 23.96 -5.88
CA PRO A 221 -3.19 23.70 -5.60
C PRO A 221 -3.99 23.48 -6.88
N LEU A 222 -4.86 22.46 -6.86
CA LEU A 222 -5.78 22.07 -7.92
C LEU A 222 -7.20 21.99 -7.34
N PRO A 223 -7.89 23.15 -7.15
CA PRO A 223 -9.26 23.17 -6.70
C PRO A 223 -10.18 22.71 -7.84
N LEU A 224 -10.98 21.68 -7.59
CA LEU A 224 -11.84 21.06 -8.58
C LEU A 224 -13.30 21.03 -8.11
N THR A 225 -14.19 21.02 -9.08
CA THR A 225 -15.63 20.82 -8.87
C THR A 225 -16.09 19.55 -9.59
N GLY A 226 -17.10 18.89 -9.04
CA GLY A 226 -17.72 17.73 -9.68
C GLY A 226 -18.37 16.77 -8.69
N GLU A 227 -19.29 15.95 -9.18
CA GLU A 227 -20.01 14.96 -8.39
C GLU A 227 -19.17 13.70 -8.12
N SER A 228 -18.36 13.27 -9.10
CA SER A 228 -17.52 12.09 -8.99
C SER A 228 -16.11 12.48 -8.51
N VAL A 229 -15.89 12.43 -7.19
CA VAL A 229 -14.60 12.78 -6.58
C VAL A 229 -13.46 11.94 -7.14
N ALA A 230 -13.66 10.62 -7.32
CA ALA A 230 -12.61 9.74 -7.82
C ALA A 230 -12.20 10.07 -9.26
N GLU A 231 -13.18 10.30 -10.16
CA GLU A 231 -12.91 10.66 -11.55
C GLU A 231 -12.14 11.98 -11.66
N ARG A 232 -12.57 12.99 -10.88
CA ARG A 232 -11.88 14.31 -10.89
C ARG A 232 -10.45 14.21 -10.38
N ILE A 233 -10.18 13.35 -9.38
CA ILE A 233 -8.81 13.09 -8.90
C ILE A 233 -7.99 12.41 -9.99
N LEU A 234 -8.54 11.40 -10.69
CA LEU A 234 -7.85 10.70 -11.77
C LEU A 234 -7.52 11.61 -12.95
N GLU A 235 -8.46 12.46 -13.36
CA GLU A 235 -8.22 13.47 -14.40
C GLU A 235 -7.09 14.42 -14.00
N ALA A 236 -7.17 15.01 -12.81
CA ALA A 236 -6.13 15.93 -12.33
C ALA A 236 -4.76 15.23 -12.17
N ALA A 237 -4.73 13.98 -11.74
CA ALA A 237 -3.50 13.20 -11.65
C ALA A 237 -2.90 12.93 -13.05
N SER A 238 -3.74 12.66 -14.04
CA SER A 238 -3.33 12.50 -15.43
C SER A 238 -2.78 13.82 -16.03
N ASP A 239 -3.44 14.94 -15.76
CA ASP A 239 -3.04 16.27 -16.28
C ASP A 239 -1.64 16.71 -15.80
N VAL A 240 -1.18 16.19 -14.66
CA VAL A 240 0.14 16.49 -14.09
C VAL A 240 1.12 15.32 -14.20
N ASP A 241 0.79 14.28 -14.97
CA ASP A 241 1.57 13.05 -15.09
C ASP A 241 1.95 12.46 -13.72
N ALA A 242 1.01 12.41 -12.79
CA ALA A 242 1.26 11.95 -11.44
C ALA A 242 1.74 10.50 -11.39
N ASP A 243 2.82 10.23 -10.66
CA ASP A 243 3.40 8.91 -10.46
C ASP A 243 3.25 8.40 -9.01
N LEU A 244 2.58 9.18 -8.16
CA LEU A 244 2.22 8.82 -6.79
C LEU A 244 0.94 9.56 -6.39
N LEU A 245 -0.05 8.84 -5.89
CA LEU A 245 -1.21 9.42 -5.23
C LEU A 245 -1.11 9.20 -3.72
N VAL A 246 -1.34 10.26 -2.94
CA VAL A 246 -1.35 10.22 -1.47
C VAL A 246 -2.71 10.65 -0.98
N MET A 247 -3.33 9.88 -0.08
CA MET A 247 -4.65 10.20 0.43
C MET A 247 -4.95 9.58 1.79
N GLY A 248 -5.91 10.16 2.49
CA GLY A 248 -6.56 9.49 3.62
C GLY A 248 -7.40 8.30 3.14
N SER A 249 -7.36 7.18 3.85
CA SER A 249 -8.15 5.99 3.49
C SER A 249 -9.65 6.11 3.83
N PHE A 250 -10.03 7.13 4.61
CA PHE A 250 -11.41 7.42 5.02
C PHE A 250 -11.67 8.92 4.94
N GLY A 251 -12.75 9.32 4.26
CA GLY A 251 -13.20 10.71 4.23
C GLY A 251 -14.06 11.09 5.46
N LYS A 252 -14.66 12.28 5.44
CA LYS A 252 -15.48 12.85 6.54
C LYS A 252 -16.71 12.01 6.95
N SER A 253 -17.12 11.02 6.17
CA SER A 253 -18.26 10.16 6.46
C SER A 253 -17.91 9.09 7.50
N ARG A 254 -18.16 9.36 8.78
CA ARG A 254 -17.88 8.49 9.94
C ARG A 254 -18.71 7.20 10.04
N LEU A 255 -19.61 6.93 9.11
CA LEU A 255 -20.66 5.92 9.29
C LEU A 255 -20.27 4.46 9.03
N LYS A 256 -19.08 4.18 8.50
CA LYS A 256 -18.63 2.80 8.23
C LYS A 256 -17.14 2.60 8.52
N GLN A 257 -16.76 2.56 9.77
CA GLN A 257 -15.36 2.37 10.23
C GLN A 257 -14.66 1.07 9.75
N PHE A 258 -15.38 0.20 9.03
CA PHE A 258 -14.85 -1.12 8.58
C PHE A 258 -14.80 -1.28 7.05
N LEU A 259 -15.20 -0.27 6.27
CA LEU A 259 -15.17 -0.33 4.80
C LEU A 259 -14.23 0.76 4.28
N LEU A 260 -13.46 0.46 3.25
CA LEU A 260 -12.78 1.50 2.45
C LEU A 260 -13.85 2.41 1.85
N GLY A 261 -13.58 3.71 1.79
CA GLY A 261 -14.48 4.64 1.10
C GLY A 261 -14.59 4.30 -0.39
N SER A 262 -15.75 4.51 -0.99
CA SER A 262 -15.96 4.26 -2.42
C SER A 262 -14.93 4.97 -3.31
N THR A 263 -14.58 6.22 -2.98
CA THR A 263 -13.51 6.95 -3.65
C THR A 263 -12.17 6.21 -3.58
N THR A 264 -11.79 5.71 -2.40
CA THR A 264 -10.54 4.96 -2.21
C THR A 264 -10.54 3.66 -2.99
N GLU A 265 -11.67 2.93 -3.02
CA GLU A 265 -11.81 1.69 -3.80
C GLU A 265 -11.66 1.98 -5.30
N THR A 266 -12.38 2.98 -5.83
CA THR A 266 -12.28 3.36 -7.24
C THR A 266 -10.86 3.78 -7.62
N LEU A 267 -10.19 4.58 -6.79
CA LEU A 267 -8.81 5.02 -7.05
C LEU A 267 -7.84 3.84 -7.00
N LEU A 268 -7.96 2.92 -6.04
CA LEU A 268 -7.16 1.71 -5.99
C LEU A 268 -7.35 0.79 -7.21
N GLU A 269 -8.52 0.83 -7.83
CA GLU A 269 -8.83 0.06 -9.03
C GLU A 269 -8.30 0.70 -10.32
N SER A 270 -8.40 2.03 -10.41
CA SER A 270 -8.26 2.77 -11.67
C SER A 270 -6.94 3.52 -11.81
N PHE A 271 -6.28 3.91 -10.71
CA PHE A 271 -5.00 4.61 -10.78
C PHE A 271 -3.87 3.62 -11.05
N GLU A 272 -3.11 3.83 -12.11
CA GLU A 272 -2.09 2.88 -12.60
C GLU A 272 -0.77 2.94 -11.84
N HIS A 273 -0.58 3.95 -10.99
CA HIS A 273 0.63 4.17 -10.21
C HIS A 273 0.42 3.86 -8.72
N PRO A 274 1.47 3.89 -7.87
CA PRO A 274 1.35 3.67 -6.44
C PRO A 274 0.41 4.64 -5.74
N ILE A 275 -0.31 4.11 -4.73
CA ILE A 275 -1.17 4.90 -3.85
C ILE A 275 -0.71 4.73 -2.41
N LEU A 276 -0.36 5.82 -1.75
CA LEU A 276 -0.08 5.88 -0.33
C LEU A 276 -1.37 6.21 0.44
N LEU A 277 -1.81 5.28 1.24
CA LEU A 277 -3.00 5.40 2.07
C LEU A 277 -2.60 5.65 3.52
N TYR A 278 -3.21 6.64 4.16
CA TYR A 278 -3.08 6.89 5.59
C TYR A 278 -4.46 6.80 6.28
N ARG A 279 -4.50 6.10 7.43
CA ARG A 279 -5.70 5.92 8.24
C ARG A 279 -5.71 6.88 9.44
#